data_4c1682f91fc2aa88dc2aed2d20f7c8f3
#
_entry.id   4c1682f91fc2aa88dc2aed2d20f7c8f3
#
_cell.length_a   1.000
_cell.length_b   1.000
_cell.length_c   1.000
_cell.angle_alpha   90.00
_cell.angle_beta   90.00
_cell.angle_gamma   90.00
#
_symmetry.space_group_name_H-M   'P 1'
#
loop_
_entity.id
_entity.type
_entity.pdbx_description
1 polymer ?
#
loop_
_entity_poly.entity_id
_entity_poly.type
_entity_poly.pdbx_seq_one_letter_code
_entity_poly.pdbx_strand_id
1 'polypeptide(L)'
;NTMKKVMNFIVAFLLLAVGVSFVTGPSDLIASLTGVSKEIWLYVIFAYYLLATLLPIDKIIGTIYPYMGAALLFMALGVGIMLIAGDISGAHEMVELTPQTLKNWHSDPADNILVPMLFIVVSCGAISGFHSTQSPLMARCLKNEKYARPVFYGSMIAEGIVAMVWATAAMAFFGGPQGLNDAMTEGVMIDGVLTKITPAIAVDMICKSWLGKVGAVIAVIGVVICPITSGDTAF
;
A
#
# COMPACT_ATOMS: atom_id res chain seq x y z
N ASN A 1 -17.02 14.14 29.92
CA ASN A 1 -17.76 13.97 28.69
C ASN A 1 -17.58 12.52 28.20
N THR A 2 -18.59 11.67 28.45
CA THR A 2 -18.55 10.23 28.19
C THR A 2 -18.30 9.92 26.71
N MET A 3 -18.93 10.64 25.78
CA MET A 3 -18.77 10.49 24.35
C MET A 3 -17.31 10.66 23.92
N LYS A 4 -16.62 11.68 24.43
CA LYS A 4 -15.18 11.90 24.15
C LYS A 4 -14.32 10.70 24.59
N LYS A 5 -14.60 10.13 25.75
CA LYS A 5 -13.84 8.96 26.24
C LYS A 5 -14.09 7.72 25.37
N VAL A 6 -15.35 7.49 24.98
CA VAL A 6 -15.70 6.37 24.08
C VAL A 6 -15.03 6.54 22.70
N MET A 7 -15.11 7.73 22.11
CA MET A 7 -14.46 8.00 20.83
C MET A 7 -12.94 7.84 20.90
N ASN A 8 -12.30 8.36 21.95
CA ASN A 8 -10.86 8.17 22.13
C ASN A 8 -10.47 6.70 22.26
N PHE A 9 -11.27 5.90 22.97
CA PHE A 9 -11.03 4.47 23.10
C PHE A 9 -11.15 3.74 21.76
N ILE A 10 -12.21 4.04 20.99
CA ILE A 10 -12.42 3.46 19.65
C ILE A 10 -11.26 3.82 18.72
N VAL A 11 -10.86 5.09 18.68
CA VAL A 11 -9.76 5.54 17.83
C VAL A 11 -8.45 4.89 18.23
N ALA A 12 -8.14 4.81 19.53
CA ALA A 12 -6.93 4.15 20.02
C ALA A 12 -6.91 2.65 19.65
N PHE A 13 -8.05 1.96 19.80
CA PHE A 13 -8.16 0.55 19.41
C PHE A 13 -7.96 0.35 17.90
N LEU A 14 -8.56 1.21 17.06
CA LEU A 14 -8.38 1.17 15.61
C LEU A 14 -6.93 1.44 15.20
N LEU A 15 -6.27 2.41 15.82
CA LEU A 15 -4.86 2.71 15.54
C LEU A 15 -3.95 1.55 15.91
N LEU A 16 -4.19 0.88 17.04
CA LEU A 16 -3.45 -0.33 17.40
C LEU A 16 -3.66 -1.46 16.39
N ALA A 17 -4.90 -1.71 15.96
CA ALA A 17 -5.21 -2.75 14.98
C ALA A 17 -4.54 -2.47 13.62
N VAL A 18 -4.60 -1.23 13.15
CA VAL A 18 -3.94 -0.78 11.91
C VAL A 18 -2.41 -0.83 12.06
N GLY A 19 -1.89 -0.45 13.24
CA GLY A 19 -0.46 -0.52 13.57
C GLY A 19 0.13 -1.92 13.40
N VAL A 20 -0.61 -2.97 13.78
CA VAL A 20 -0.17 -4.36 13.52
C VAL A 20 0.06 -4.60 12.03
N SER A 21 -0.81 -4.12 11.16
CA SER A 21 -0.65 -4.25 9.71
C SER A 21 0.57 -3.47 9.18
N PHE A 22 0.87 -2.32 9.77
CA PHE A 22 2.05 -1.51 9.43
C PHE A 22 3.37 -2.10 9.90
N VAL A 23 3.36 -3.02 10.84
CA VAL A 23 4.54 -3.80 11.23
C VAL A 23 4.67 -5.07 10.39
N THR A 24 3.59 -5.80 10.19
CA THR A 24 3.62 -7.11 9.53
C THR A 24 3.83 -7.01 8.02
N GLY A 25 3.17 -6.05 7.33
CA GLY A 25 3.28 -5.88 5.88
C GLY A 25 4.71 -5.59 5.41
N PRO A 26 5.39 -4.56 5.92
CA PRO A 26 6.79 -4.31 5.60
C PRO A 26 7.72 -5.46 5.95
N SER A 27 7.46 -6.16 7.07
CA SER A 27 8.27 -7.32 7.48
C SER A 27 8.22 -8.45 6.45
N ASP A 28 7.04 -8.71 5.89
CA ASP A 28 6.87 -9.72 4.82
C ASP A 28 7.64 -9.33 3.54
N LEU A 29 7.53 -8.06 3.12
CA LEU A 29 8.22 -7.54 1.94
C LEU A 29 9.74 -7.60 2.07
N ILE A 30 10.28 -7.14 3.20
CA ILE A 30 11.73 -7.14 3.41
C ILE A 30 12.25 -8.56 3.56
N ALA A 31 11.50 -9.44 4.20
CA ALA A 31 11.86 -10.86 4.31
C ALA A 31 11.96 -11.51 2.93
N SER A 32 11.02 -11.24 2.03
CA SER A 32 11.05 -11.77 0.65
C SER A 32 12.24 -11.26 -0.17
N LEU A 33 12.70 -10.03 0.10
CA LEU A 33 13.86 -9.45 -0.58
C LEU A 33 15.20 -9.96 -0.05
N THR A 34 15.30 -10.10 1.26
CA THR A 34 16.58 -10.38 1.94
C THR A 34 16.82 -11.84 2.21
N GLY A 35 15.77 -12.68 2.14
CA GLY A 35 15.82 -14.09 2.54
C GLY A 35 15.98 -14.30 4.05
N VAL A 36 15.93 -13.23 4.86
CA VAL A 36 15.97 -13.31 6.32
C VAL A 36 14.56 -13.54 6.86
N SER A 37 14.44 -14.26 7.97
CA SER A 37 13.12 -14.61 8.52
C SER A 37 12.28 -13.37 8.87
N LYS A 38 10.98 -13.47 8.64
CA LYS A 38 9.99 -12.42 8.90
C LYS A 38 10.02 -11.95 10.35
N GLU A 39 10.23 -12.86 11.30
CA GLU A 39 10.24 -12.56 12.73
C GLU A 39 11.34 -11.56 13.10
N ILE A 40 12.52 -11.68 12.49
CA ILE A 40 13.63 -10.74 12.73
C ILE A 40 13.22 -9.35 12.25
N TRP A 41 12.67 -9.22 11.04
CA TRP A 41 12.22 -7.95 10.50
C TRP A 41 11.06 -7.35 11.29
N LEU A 42 10.16 -8.19 11.79
CA LEU A 42 9.07 -7.74 12.66
C LEU A 42 9.61 -7.07 13.94
N TYR A 43 10.60 -7.68 14.61
CA TYR A 43 11.23 -7.06 15.78
C TYR A 43 12.02 -5.80 15.42
N VAL A 44 12.71 -5.76 14.30
CA VAL A 44 13.47 -4.58 13.83
C VAL A 44 12.53 -3.41 13.58
N ILE A 45 11.43 -3.62 12.85
CA ILE A 45 10.44 -2.57 12.55
C ILE A 45 9.72 -2.13 13.82
N PHE A 46 9.37 -3.05 14.71
CA PHE A 46 8.75 -2.71 15.98
C PHE A 46 9.69 -1.89 16.86
N ALA A 47 10.97 -2.27 16.94
CA ALA A 47 11.99 -1.49 17.67
C ALA A 47 12.17 -0.09 17.06
N TYR A 48 12.13 0.01 15.72
CA TYR A 48 12.13 1.31 15.04
C TYR A 48 10.96 2.19 15.48
N TYR A 49 9.73 1.67 15.51
CA TYR A 49 8.56 2.46 15.97
C TYR A 49 8.68 2.90 17.43
N LEU A 50 9.20 2.04 18.31
CA LEU A 50 9.47 2.42 19.71
C LEU A 50 10.46 3.59 19.79
N LEU A 51 11.52 3.56 18.98
CA LEU A 51 12.49 4.64 18.91
C LEU A 51 11.90 5.91 18.27
N ALA A 52 11.13 5.76 17.20
CA ALA A 52 10.48 6.87 16.50
C ALA A 52 9.49 7.61 17.39
N THR A 53 8.77 6.89 18.26
CA THR A 53 7.85 7.49 19.25
C THR A 53 8.57 8.40 20.24
N LEU A 54 9.86 8.18 20.49
CA LEU A 54 10.69 9.01 21.40
C LEU A 54 11.32 10.22 20.71
N LEU A 55 11.30 10.27 19.37
CA LEU A 55 11.89 11.34 18.58
C LEU A 55 10.85 12.41 18.22
N PRO A 56 11.25 13.68 18.07
CA PRO A 56 10.35 14.71 17.58
C PRO A 56 9.92 14.40 16.12
N ILE A 57 8.66 14.11 15.92
CA ILE A 57 8.07 13.73 14.63
C ILE A 57 8.38 14.73 13.51
N ASP A 58 8.43 16.03 13.83
CA ASP A 58 8.74 17.10 12.87
C ASP A 58 10.11 16.95 12.21
N LYS A 59 11.10 16.40 12.93
CA LYS A 59 12.44 16.15 12.40
C LYS A 59 12.46 14.96 11.44
N ILE A 60 11.73 13.92 11.75
CA ILE A 60 11.61 12.72 10.91
C ILE A 60 10.90 13.11 9.61
N ILE A 61 9.74 13.75 9.70
CA ILE A 61 8.95 14.20 8.55
C ILE A 61 9.79 15.13 7.66
N GLY A 62 10.43 16.12 8.24
CA GLY A 62 11.17 17.13 7.46
C GLY A 62 12.42 16.61 6.78
N THR A 63 13.07 15.58 7.32
CA THR A 63 14.39 15.12 6.84
C THR A 63 14.30 13.84 6.01
N ILE A 64 13.54 12.85 6.45
CA ILE A 64 13.54 11.49 5.87
C ILE A 64 12.43 11.35 4.82
N TYR A 65 11.24 11.87 5.08
CA TYR A 65 10.08 11.70 4.21
C TYR A 65 10.23 12.21 2.77
N PRO A 66 10.96 13.31 2.46
CA PRO A 66 11.18 13.70 1.07
C PRO A 66 11.88 12.61 0.23
N TYR A 67 12.87 11.93 0.80
CA TYR A 67 13.56 10.82 0.12
C TYR A 67 12.66 9.59 -0.05
N MET A 68 11.89 9.31 0.97
CA MET A 68 10.89 8.23 0.96
C MET A 68 9.80 8.50 -0.08
N GLY A 69 9.29 9.73 -0.14
CA GLY A 69 8.34 10.15 -1.15
C GLY A 69 8.89 10.07 -2.57
N ALA A 70 10.16 10.41 -2.77
CA ALA A 70 10.83 10.26 -4.07
C ALA A 70 10.92 8.80 -4.51
N ALA A 71 11.25 7.87 -3.61
CA ALA A 71 11.27 6.44 -3.90
C ALA A 71 9.88 5.89 -4.25
N LEU A 72 8.85 6.33 -3.52
CA LEU A 72 7.46 5.96 -3.80
C LEU A 72 6.99 6.50 -5.17
N LEU A 73 7.31 7.76 -5.50
CA LEU A 73 6.99 8.34 -6.80
C LEU A 73 7.74 7.63 -7.94
N PHE A 74 9.01 7.30 -7.74
CA PHE A 74 9.78 6.51 -8.71
C PHE A 74 9.11 5.17 -8.99
N MET A 75 8.70 4.46 -7.96
CA MET A 75 7.98 3.19 -8.07
C MET A 75 6.65 3.37 -8.81
N ALA A 76 5.81 4.33 -8.40
CA ALA A 76 4.50 4.55 -9.01
C ALA A 76 4.60 4.94 -10.48
N LEU A 77 5.54 5.84 -10.82
CA LEU A 77 5.80 6.26 -12.20
C LEU A 77 6.41 5.11 -13.01
N GLY A 78 7.37 4.37 -12.45
CA GLY A 78 8.01 3.24 -13.12
C GLY A 78 7.00 2.15 -13.49
N VAL A 79 6.20 1.71 -12.53
CA VAL A 79 5.15 0.72 -12.76
C VAL A 79 4.09 1.26 -13.75
N GLY A 80 3.66 2.52 -13.60
CA GLY A 80 2.68 3.14 -14.49
C GLY A 80 3.18 3.26 -15.94
N ILE A 81 4.44 3.65 -16.14
CA ILE A 81 5.03 3.73 -17.48
C ILE A 81 5.13 2.33 -18.10
N MET A 82 5.59 1.33 -17.34
CA MET A 82 5.71 -0.04 -17.83
C MET A 82 4.34 -0.67 -18.12
N LEU A 83 3.32 -0.33 -17.34
CA LEU A 83 1.95 -0.74 -17.61
C LEU A 83 1.45 -0.22 -18.97
N ILE A 84 1.60 1.08 -19.23
CA ILE A 84 1.20 1.69 -20.49
C ILE A 84 2.05 1.17 -21.66
N ALA A 85 3.36 1.10 -21.48
CA ALA A 85 4.27 0.61 -22.52
C ALA A 85 4.00 -0.86 -22.88
N GLY A 86 3.67 -1.68 -21.90
CA GLY A 86 3.34 -3.10 -22.09
C GLY A 86 2.03 -3.29 -22.83
N ASP A 87 1.01 -2.50 -22.54
CA ASP A 87 -0.28 -2.50 -23.23
C ASP A 87 -0.11 -2.09 -24.70
N ILE A 88 0.62 -0.99 -24.96
CA ILE A 88 0.91 -0.52 -26.33
C ILE A 88 1.73 -1.56 -27.13
N SER A 89 2.66 -2.25 -26.49
CA SER A 89 3.49 -3.28 -27.12
C SER A 89 2.81 -4.64 -27.24
N GLY A 90 1.63 -4.83 -26.65
CA GLY A 90 0.92 -6.12 -26.60
C GLY A 90 1.58 -7.14 -25.67
N ALA A 91 2.47 -6.74 -24.77
CA ALA A 91 3.11 -7.63 -23.81
C ALA A 91 2.15 -8.09 -22.70
N HIS A 92 1.19 -7.25 -22.38
CA HIS A 92 0.05 -7.54 -21.49
C HIS A 92 -1.10 -6.60 -21.84
N GLU A 93 -2.29 -6.99 -21.50
CA GLU A 93 -3.50 -6.21 -21.79
C GLU A 93 -4.05 -5.58 -20.50
N MET A 94 -4.35 -4.31 -20.54
CA MET A 94 -5.11 -3.66 -19.48
C MET A 94 -6.56 -4.13 -19.50
N VAL A 95 -7.11 -4.40 -18.32
CA VAL A 95 -8.49 -4.87 -18.19
C VAL A 95 -9.45 -3.73 -18.52
N GLU A 96 -10.27 -3.90 -19.55
CA GLU A 96 -11.33 -2.97 -19.88
C GLU A 96 -12.47 -3.03 -18.85
N LEU A 97 -13.00 -1.86 -18.47
CA LEU A 97 -14.15 -1.76 -17.59
C LEU A 97 -15.44 -2.03 -18.38
N THR A 98 -15.76 -3.29 -18.55
CA THR A 98 -16.99 -3.75 -19.19
C THR A 98 -17.98 -4.27 -18.15
N PRO A 99 -19.29 -4.38 -18.46
CA PRO A 99 -20.25 -5.01 -17.53
C PRO A 99 -19.86 -6.44 -17.14
N GLN A 100 -19.11 -7.15 -17.98
CA GLN A 100 -18.63 -8.50 -17.73
C GLN A 100 -17.50 -8.52 -16.71
N THR A 101 -16.66 -7.48 -16.67
CA THR A 101 -15.55 -7.34 -15.70
C THR A 101 -15.99 -6.73 -14.38
N LEU A 102 -17.13 -6.02 -14.35
CA LEU A 102 -17.72 -5.41 -13.16
C LEU A 102 -18.58 -6.41 -12.33
N LYS A 103 -18.11 -7.62 -12.17
CA LYS A 103 -18.76 -8.64 -11.33
C LYS A 103 -17.90 -8.98 -10.13
N ASN A 104 -18.48 -9.67 -9.15
CA ASN A 104 -17.71 -10.18 -8.02
C ASN A 104 -16.87 -11.39 -8.45
N TRP A 105 -15.56 -11.21 -8.50
CA TRP A 105 -14.57 -12.22 -8.87
C TRP A 105 -13.96 -12.93 -7.66
N HIS A 106 -14.44 -12.61 -6.45
CA HIS A 106 -13.93 -13.27 -5.24
C HIS A 106 -14.22 -14.77 -5.28
N SER A 107 -13.30 -15.60 -4.76
CA SER A 107 -13.46 -17.06 -4.69
C SER A 107 -14.67 -17.49 -3.87
N ASP A 108 -15.05 -16.69 -2.89
CA ASP A 108 -16.24 -16.84 -2.09
C ASP A 108 -17.12 -15.59 -2.15
N PRO A 109 -17.94 -15.42 -3.21
CA PRO A 109 -18.77 -14.23 -3.39
C PRO A 109 -19.98 -14.17 -2.45
N ALA A 110 -20.34 -15.29 -1.80
CA ALA A 110 -21.46 -15.32 -0.87
C ALA A 110 -21.14 -14.60 0.45
N ASP A 111 -19.94 -14.85 0.99
CA ASP A 111 -19.46 -14.21 2.22
C ASP A 111 -18.82 -12.84 1.94
N ASN A 112 -18.35 -12.61 0.70
CA ASN A 112 -17.71 -11.37 0.29
C ASN A 112 -18.57 -10.61 -0.73
N ILE A 113 -19.67 -10.06 -0.25
CA ILE A 113 -20.63 -9.32 -1.08
C ILE A 113 -19.98 -8.06 -1.66
N LEU A 114 -20.15 -7.82 -2.97
CA LEU A 114 -19.49 -6.76 -3.72
C LEU A 114 -19.66 -5.37 -3.09
N VAL A 115 -20.88 -5.01 -2.67
CA VAL A 115 -21.16 -3.65 -2.20
C VAL A 115 -20.44 -3.32 -0.88
N PRO A 116 -20.50 -4.15 0.19
CA PRO A 116 -19.71 -3.92 1.40
C PRO A 116 -18.19 -3.88 1.11
N MET A 117 -17.68 -4.79 0.27
CA MET A 117 -16.26 -4.84 -0.08
C MET A 117 -15.83 -3.59 -0.86
N LEU A 118 -16.68 -3.07 -1.75
CA LEU A 118 -16.43 -1.81 -2.45
C LEU A 118 -16.20 -0.64 -1.47
N PHE A 119 -17.05 -0.52 -0.44
CA PHE A 119 -16.88 0.54 0.57
C PHE A 119 -15.59 0.39 1.37
N ILE A 120 -15.16 -0.83 1.69
CA ILE A 120 -13.88 -1.09 2.35
C ILE A 120 -12.72 -0.62 1.46
N VAL A 121 -12.72 -0.98 0.18
CA VAL A 121 -11.68 -0.58 -0.77
C VAL A 121 -11.66 0.93 -0.98
N VAL A 122 -12.83 1.56 -1.14
CA VAL A 122 -12.95 3.02 -1.30
C VAL A 122 -12.43 3.75 -0.05
N SER A 123 -12.72 3.24 1.15
CA SER A 123 -12.23 3.85 2.39
C SER A 123 -10.73 3.66 2.63
N CYS A 124 -10.11 2.68 1.97
CA CYS A 124 -8.67 2.47 2.04
C CYS A 124 -7.87 3.28 1.01
N GLY A 125 -8.41 3.51 -0.18
CA GLY A 125 -7.67 4.11 -1.29
C GLY A 125 -8.18 5.50 -1.72
N ALA A 126 -9.50 5.68 -1.85
CA ALA A 126 -10.05 6.92 -2.38
C ALA A 126 -10.35 7.98 -1.30
N ILE A 127 -10.81 7.55 -0.12
CA ILE A 127 -11.21 8.43 0.98
C ILE A 127 -10.40 8.15 2.24
N SER A 128 -9.46 7.33 2.23
CA SER A 128 -8.66 6.81 3.35
C SER A 128 -9.12 7.24 4.76
N GLY A 129 -9.75 6.33 5.52
CA GLY A 129 -10.17 6.61 6.89
C GLY A 129 -9.01 7.03 7.80
N PHE A 130 -7.79 6.71 7.41
CA PHE A 130 -6.57 7.12 8.09
C PHE A 130 -6.32 8.63 8.01
N HIS A 131 -6.77 9.32 6.97
CA HIS A 131 -6.71 10.78 6.86
C HIS A 131 -7.41 11.49 8.04
N SER A 132 -8.47 10.92 8.58
CA SER A 132 -9.17 11.51 9.71
C SER A 132 -8.31 11.62 10.97
N THR A 133 -7.36 10.70 11.15
CA THR A 133 -6.43 10.69 12.28
C THR A 133 -5.17 11.51 12.00
N GLN A 134 -4.73 11.55 10.73
CA GLN A 134 -3.50 12.24 10.31
C GLN A 134 -3.69 13.73 10.06
N SER A 135 -4.86 14.16 9.60
CA SER A 135 -5.13 15.56 9.28
C SER A 135 -4.83 16.53 10.41
N PRO A 136 -5.16 16.27 11.69
CA PRO A 136 -4.79 17.15 12.80
C PRO A 136 -3.28 17.29 13.01
N LEU A 137 -2.50 16.23 12.76
CA LEU A 137 -1.03 16.27 12.85
C LEU A 137 -0.45 17.10 11.71
N MET A 138 -0.87 16.83 10.48
CA MET A 138 -0.43 17.59 9.31
C MET A 138 -0.82 19.07 9.39
N ALA A 139 -1.99 19.39 9.94
CA ALA A 139 -2.40 20.77 10.15
C ALA A 139 -1.45 21.55 11.07
N ARG A 140 -0.87 20.89 12.08
CA ARG A 140 0.14 21.51 12.96
C ARG A 140 1.48 21.76 12.26
N CYS A 141 1.82 20.96 11.25
CA CYS A 141 3.07 21.06 10.50
C CYS A 141 2.99 22.08 9.35
N LEU A 142 1.81 22.57 9.01
CA LEU A 142 1.63 23.55 7.94
C LEU A 142 2.23 24.91 8.31
N LYS A 143 3.18 25.38 7.49
CA LYS A 143 3.80 26.70 7.65
C LYS A 143 2.91 27.86 7.15
N ASN A 144 1.96 27.58 6.26
CA ASN A 144 1.09 28.58 5.66
C ASN A 144 -0.20 27.92 5.17
N GLU A 145 -1.35 28.57 5.36
CA GLU A 145 -2.67 28.05 4.97
C GLU A 145 -2.81 27.78 3.47
N LYS A 146 -2.10 28.51 2.61
CA LYS A 146 -2.10 28.25 1.15
C LYS A 146 -1.64 26.85 0.77
N TYR A 147 -0.88 26.18 1.63
CA TYR A 147 -0.47 24.79 1.43
C TYR A 147 -1.52 23.76 1.85
N ALA A 148 -2.60 24.17 2.51
CA ALA A 148 -3.63 23.25 2.98
C ALA A 148 -4.27 22.45 1.82
N ARG A 149 -4.61 23.12 0.72
CA ARG A 149 -5.23 22.47 -0.44
C ARG A 149 -4.33 21.42 -1.08
N PRO A 150 -3.06 21.68 -1.46
CA PRO A 150 -2.19 20.63 -2.00
C PRO A 150 -1.86 19.55 -0.99
N VAL A 151 -1.72 19.86 0.29
CA VAL A 151 -1.38 18.87 1.33
C VAL A 151 -2.55 17.94 1.62
N PHE A 152 -3.76 18.45 1.82
CA PHE A 152 -4.90 17.60 2.20
C PHE A 152 -5.64 17.02 0.99
N TYR A 153 -5.95 17.83 0.00
CA TYR A 153 -6.70 17.40 -1.17
C TYR A 153 -5.80 16.80 -2.25
N GLY A 154 -4.66 17.42 -2.51
CA GLY A 154 -3.71 16.96 -3.53
C GLY A 154 -3.12 15.60 -3.18
N SER A 155 -2.80 15.34 -1.92
CA SER A 155 -2.29 14.03 -1.48
C SER A 155 -3.30 12.91 -1.69
N MET A 156 -4.59 13.16 -1.42
CA MET A 156 -5.66 12.18 -1.65
C MET A 156 -5.81 11.82 -3.13
N ILE A 157 -5.70 12.81 -4.03
CA ILE A 157 -5.71 12.56 -5.47
C ILE A 157 -4.50 11.71 -5.88
N ALA A 158 -3.30 12.06 -5.38
CA ALA A 158 -2.09 11.31 -5.67
C ALA A 158 -2.17 9.86 -5.17
N GLU A 159 -2.68 9.66 -3.94
CA GLU A 159 -2.91 8.33 -3.37
C GLU A 159 -3.87 7.52 -4.24
N GLY A 160 -5.01 8.10 -4.64
CA GLY A 160 -5.98 7.44 -5.52
C GLY A 160 -5.38 7.04 -6.87
N ILE A 161 -4.56 7.89 -7.49
CA ILE A 161 -3.87 7.58 -8.75
C ILE A 161 -2.89 6.40 -8.55
N VAL A 162 -2.08 6.43 -7.50
CA VAL A 162 -1.14 5.34 -7.20
C VAL A 162 -1.89 4.02 -6.93
N ALA A 163 -3.00 4.08 -6.21
CA ALA A 163 -3.84 2.90 -5.96
C ALA A 163 -4.41 2.32 -7.26
N MET A 164 -4.88 3.17 -8.18
CA MET A 164 -5.37 2.72 -9.50
C MET A 164 -4.24 2.11 -10.34
N VAL A 165 -3.05 2.69 -10.35
CA VAL A 165 -1.89 2.13 -11.05
C VAL A 165 -1.58 0.72 -10.54
N TRP A 166 -1.54 0.51 -9.23
CA TRP A 166 -1.29 -0.80 -8.64
C TRP A 166 -2.39 -1.81 -8.90
N ALA A 167 -3.66 -1.41 -8.79
CA ALA A 167 -4.79 -2.29 -9.09
C ALA A 167 -4.77 -2.76 -10.54
N THR A 168 -4.53 -1.83 -11.48
CA THR A 168 -4.45 -2.15 -12.91
C THR A 168 -3.22 -3.01 -13.22
N ALA A 169 -2.06 -2.68 -12.62
CA ALA A 169 -0.82 -3.43 -12.81
C ALA A 169 -0.96 -4.88 -12.33
N ALA A 170 -1.56 -5.10 -11.15
CA ALA A 170 -1.81 -6.44 -10.64
C ALA A 170 -2.73 -7.24 -11.58
N MET A 171 -3.83 -6.65 -12.01
CA MET A 171 -4.75 -7.32 -12.94
C MET A 171 -4.08 -7.60 -14.29
N ALA A 172 -3.35 -6.65 -14.87
CA ALA A 172 -2.65 -6.84 -16.14
C ALA A 172 -1.56 -7.92 -16.05
N PHE A 173 -0.83 -7.96 -14.95
CA PHE A 173 0.24 -8.92 -14.73
C PHE A 173 -0.26 -10.37 -14.57
N PHE A 174 -1.37 -10.56 -13.88
CA PHE A 174 -1.95 -11.89 -13.64
C PHE A 174 -3.02 -12.29 -14.65
N GLY A 175 -3.22 -11.55 -15.74
CA GLY A 175 -4.16 -11.91 -16.80
C GLY A 175 -5.63 -11.63 -16.46
N GLY A 176 -5.89 -10.57 -15.72
CA GLY A 176 -7.22 -10.09 -15.37
C GLY A 176 -7.66 -10.38 -13.93
N PRO A 177 -8.89 -9.97 -13.58
CA PRO A 177 -9.40 -10.14 -12.21
C PRO A 177 -9.48 -11.61 -11.78
N GLN A 178 -9.81 -12.52 -12.69
CA GLN A 178 -9.87 -13.95 -12.40
C GLN A 178 -8.47 -14.52 -12.16
N GLY A 179 -7.51 -14.24 -13.07
CA GLY A 179 -6.14 -14.73 -12.92
C GLY A 179 -5.48 -14.23 -11.64
N LEU A 180 -5.74 -12.99 -11.23
CA LEU A 180 -5.29 -12.45 -9.93
C LEU A 180 -5.93 -13.22 -8.76
N ASN A 181 -7.23 -13.47 -8.81
CA ASN A 181 -7.93 -14.23 -7.77
C ASN A 181 -7.38 -15.66 -7.68
N ASP A 182 -7.19 -16.34 -8.80
CA ASP A 182 -6.65 -17.70 -8.86
C ASP A 182 -5.22 -17.74 -8.30
N ALA A 183 -4.38 -16.78 -8.65
CA ALA A 183 -3.03 -16.66 -8.10
C ALA A 183 -3.02 -16.48 -6.57
N MET A 184 -3.97 -15.75 -6.02
CA MET A 184 -4.09 -15.54 -4.56
C MET A 184 -4.67 -16.75 -3.82
N THR A 185 -5.56 -17.52 -4.45
CA THR A 185 -6.29 -18.64 -3.81
C THR A 185 -5.62 -19.99 -4.05
N GLU A 186 -5.27 -20.28 -5.29
CA GLU A 186 -4.66 -21.55 -5.70
C GLU A 186 -3.13 -21.49 -5.69
N GLY A 187 -2.57 -20.32 -5.99
CA GLY A 187 -1.13 -20.06 -6.04
C GLY A 187 -0.56 -20.13 -7.45
N VAL A 188 0.68 -19.70 -7.58
CA VAL A 188 1.49 -19.74 -8.81
C VAL A 188 2.78 -20.51 -8.53
N MET A 189 3.30 -21.20 -9.54
CA MET A 189 4.59 -21.86 -9.44
C MET A 189 5.73 -20.85 -9.45
N ILE A 190 6.42 -20.73 -8.33
CA ILE A 190 7.62 -19.89 -8.19
C ILE A 190 8.79 -20.82 -7.86
N ASP A 191 9.81 -20.85 -8.70
CA ASP A 191 11.00 -21.69 -8.54
C ASP A 191 10.68 -23.17 -8.27
N GLY A 192 9.61 -23.69 -8.89
CA GLY A 192 9.17 -25.08 -8.73
C GLY A 192 8.33 -25.36 -7.48
N VAL A 193 7.98 -24.34 -6.71
CA VAL A 193 7.11 -24.45 -5.52
C VAL A 193 5.79 -23.73 -5.77
N LEU A 194 4.67 -24.39 -5.49
CA LEU A 194 3.34 -23.77 -5.55
C LEU A 194 3.19 -22.80 -4.38
N THR A 195 3.16 -21.51 -4.68
CA THR A 195 3.12 -20.45 -3.68
C THR A 195 1.87 -19.59 -3.88
N LYS A 196 1.08 -19.42 -2.84
CA LYS A 196 -0.04 -18.47 -2.84
C LYS A 196 0.49 -17.04 -2.85
N ILE A 197 -0.02 -16.25 -3.76
CA ILE A 197 0.43 -14.88 -3.93
C ILE A 197 -0.17 -14.00 -2.83
N THR A 198 0.69 -13.39 -2.05
CA THR A 198 0.33 -12.30 -1.14
C THR A 198 0.55 -10.95 -1.84
N PRO A 199 -0.04 -9.85 -1.36
CA PRO A 199 0.23 -8.52 -1.93
C PRO A 199 1.73 -8.19 -1.99
N ALA A 200 2.50 -8.62 -1.01
CA ALA A 200 3.95 -8.46 -0.96
C ALA A 200 4.67 -9.20 -2.11
N ILE A 201 4.31 -10.46 -2.32
CA ILE A 201 4.87 -11.29 -3.41
C ILE A 201 4.44 -10.73 -4.76
N ALA A 202 3.19 -10.28 -4.92
CA ALA A 202 2.71 -9.66 -6.16
C ALA A 202 3.53 -8.42 -6.53
N VAL A 203 3.77 -7.53 -5.57
CA VAL A 203 4.62 -6.34 -5.76
C VAL A 203 6.03 -6.73 -6.21
N ASP A 204 6.65 -7.69 -5.53
CA ASP A 204 8.00 -8.16 -5.86
C ASP A 204 8.07 -8.75 -7.28
N MET A 205 7.09 -9.60 -7.65
CA MET A 205 7.01 -10.21 -8.98
C MET A 205 6.82 -9.18 -10.09
N ILE A 206 5.88 -8.24 -9.94
CA ILE A 206 5.61 -7.18 -10.90
C ILE A 206 6.85 -6.29 -11.07
N CYS A 207 7.44 -5.84 -9.96
CA CYS A 207 8.61 -4.97 -10.02
C CYS A 207 9.84 -5.67 -10.62
N LYS A 208 10.08 -6.93 -10.30
CA LYS A 208 11.19 -7.72 -10.90
C LYS A 208 10.99 -7.93 -12.39
N SER A 209 9.77 -8.24 -12.81
CA SER A 209 9.45 -8.48 -14.22
C SER A 209 9.54 -7.20 -15.05
N TRP A 210 8.99 -6.10 -14.57
CA TRP A 210 8.85 -4.87 -15.35
C TRP A 210 10.00 -3.89 -15.21
N LEU A 211 10.59 -3.76 -14.01
CA LEU A 211 11.64 -2.78 -13.72
C LEU A 211 13.04 -3.41 -13.67
N GLY A 212 13.13 -4.73 -13.83
CA GLY A 212 14.38 -5.46 -13.67
C GLY A 212 14.90 -5.46 -12.23
N LYS A 213 16.03 -6.10 -11.98
CA LYS A 213 16.54 -6.32 -10.62
C LYS A 213 16.78 -5.03 -9.81
N VAL A 214 17.42 -4.03 -10.41
CA VAL A 214 17.76 -2.78 -9.71
C VAL A 214 16.50 -1.93 -9.49
N GLY A 215 15.67 -1.77 -10.52
CA GLY A 215 14.41 -1.05 -10.41
C GLY A 215 13.46 -1.68 -9.40
N ALA A 216 13.42 -3.00 -9.34
CA ALA A 216 12.63 -3.74 -8.35
C ALA A 216 13.06 -3.44 -6.91
N VAL A 217 14.35 -3.42 -6.62
CA VAL A 217 14.85 -3.10 -5.27
C VAL A 217 14.40 -1.69 -4.84
N ILE A 218 14.56 -0.69 -5.72
CA ILE A 218 14.15 0.69 -5.43
C ILE A 218 12.63 0.77 -5.25
N ALA A 219 11.87 0.10 -6.12
CA ALA A 219 10.41 0.10 -6.06
C ALA A 219 9.88 -0.57 -4.78
N VAL A 220 10.43 -1.73 -4.41
CA VAL A 220 10.03 -2.43 -3.19
C VAL A 220 10.41 -1.63 -1.94
N ILE A 221 11.57 -0.96 -1.94
CA ILE A 221 11.90 -0.01 -0.87
C ILE A 221 10.81 1.07 -0.75
N GLY A 222 10.35 1.65 -1.87
CA GLY A 222 9.25 2.62 -1.87
C GLY A 222 7.95 2.07 -1.25
N VAL A 223 7.58 0.83 -1.59
CA VAL A 223 6.38 0.16 -1.05
C VAL A 223 6.54 -0.18 0.44
N VAL A 224 7.72 -0.59 0.89
CA VAL A 224 8.02 -0.86 2.30
C VAL A 224 7.94 0.40 3.15
N ILE A 225 8.47 1.50 2.62
CA ILE A 225 8.52 2.79 3.29
C ILE A 225 7.12 3.36 3.54
N CYS A 226 6.18 3.17 2.63
CA CYS A 226 4.84 3.73 2.73
C CYS A 226 4.11 3.33 4.04
N PRO A 227 3.95 2.05 4.39
CA PRO A 227 3.35 1.67 5.67
C PRO A 227 4.21 2.05 6.88
N ILE A 228 5.55 2.09 6.76
CA ILE A 228 6.42 2.51 7.85
C ILE A 228 6.16 3.98 8.20
N THR A 229 6.10 4.88 7.22
CA THR A 229 5.79 6.29 7.47
C THR A 229 4.39 6.51 8.01
N SER A 230 3.43 5.67 7.60
CA SER A 230 2.07 5.69 8.15
C SER A 230 2.06 5.21 9.61
N GLY A 231 2.85 4.20 9.95
CA GLY A 231 3.02 3.71 11.32
C GLY A 231 3.61 4.75 12.25
N ASP A 232 4.60 5.52 11.82
CA ASP A 232 5.21 6.62 12.60
C ASP A 232 4.19 7.66 13.09
N THR A 233 3.10 7.81 12.37
CA THR A 233 2.03 8.75 12.73
C THR A 233 0.84 8.08 13.41
N ALA A 234 0.80 6.75 13.45
CA ALA A 234 -0.22 5.96 14.15
C ALA A 234 0.16 5.70 15.61
N PHE A 235 1.45 5.55 15.90
CA PHE A 235 2.02 5.32 17.23
C PHE A 235 2.54 6.61 17.88
#